data_8a290a8b041d8b3f5e035c58867ac2a2
#
_entry.id   8a290a8b041d8b3f5e035c58867ac2a2
#
_cell.length_a   1.000
_cell.length_b   1.000
_cell.length_c   1.000
_cell.angle_alpha   90.00
_cell.angle_beta   90.00
_cell.angle_gamma   90.00
#
_symmetry.space_group_name_H-M   'P 1'
#
loop_
_entity.id
_entity.type
_entity.pdbx_description
1 polymer ?
#
loop_
_entity_poly.entity_id
_entity_poly.type
_entity_poly.pdbx_seq_one_letter_code
_entity_poly.pdbx_strand_id
1 'polypeptide(L)'
;MFPFIVICGKAVPVYSIMMITGALCAALWIKLTERKRELEQADVELTLIYSSVGALAGAKLLYILTIADGFKADLIKLITDPGYFSGEFLQKYFYGGYVFYGGIIGAVAAAVIYCRIARIDIDEMSRWVMPVLPLVHAFGRIGCFCMGCCYGIRADHFGLTFYRSPIAPNGVPLVPVQLMEAGAEFILFVVMACMAIRGERGRSITALWLVCYGITRFLLEFLRGDAYRGFVGALSISQVISLFIMGAGITLMMKNKRVT
;
A
#
# COMPACT_ATOMS: atom_id res chain seq x y z
N MET A 1 -15.91 2.27 17.70
CA MET A 1 -15.26 1.58 16.57
C MET A 1 -15.33 0.09 16.82
N PHE A 2 -15.56 -0.67 15.77
CA PHE A 2 -15.68 -2.12 15.85
C PHE A 2 -14.53 -2.72 15.05
N PRO A 3 -13.43 -3.17 15.70
CA PRO A 3 -12.30 -3.76 14.98
C PRO A 3 -12.64 -5.10 14.33
N PHE A 4 -13.64 -5.80 14.87
CA PHE A 4 -14.13 -7.09 14.36
C PHE A 4 -15.64 -7.06 14.18
N ILE A 5 -16.13 -7.74 13.15
CA ILE A 5 -17.55 -8.02 12.92
C ILE A 5 -17.73 -9.54 12.96
N VAL A 6 -18.77 -10.03 13.62
CA VAL A 6 -19.07 -11.47 13.65
C VAL A 6 -19.91 -11.82 12.44
N ILE A 7 -19.37 -12.65 11.55
CA ILE A 7 -20.04 -13.18 10.37
C ILE A 7 -20.07 -14.71 10.48
N CYS A 8 -21.24 -15.29 10.46
CA CYS A 8 -21.43 -16.75 10.61
C CYS A 8 -20.68 -17.35 11.82
N GLY A 9 -20.72 -16.64 12.97
CA GLY A 9 -20.07 -17.10 14.21
C GLY A 9 -18.54 -16.91 14.25
N LYS A 10 -17.92 -16.35 13.20
CA LYS A 10 -16.48 -16.07 13.15
C LYS A 10 -16.20 -14.56 13.22
N ALA A 11 -15.23 -14.17 14.04
CA ALA A 11 -14.78 -12.79 14.12
C ALA A 11 -13.92 -12.46 12.91
N VAL A 12 -14.42 -11.56 12.05
CA VAL A 12 -13.72 -11.09 10.84
C VAL A 12 -13.18 -9.69 11.11
N PRO A 13 -11.87 -9.43 10.91
CA PRO A 13 -11.30 -8.10 11.04
C PRO A 13 -11.92 -7.12 10.03
N VAL A 14 -12.35 -5.94 10.49
CA VAL A 14 -12.91 -4.90 9.60
C VAL A 14 -11.84 -4.42 8.60
N TYR A 15 -10.56 -4.50 8.97
CA TYR A 15 -9.45 -4.25 8.04
C TYR A 15 -9.55 -5.10 6.76
N SER A 16 -9.81 -6.39 6.89
CA SER A 16 -9.94 -7.30 5.73
C SER A 16 -11.16 -6.92 4.87
N ILE A 17 -12.26 -6.51 5.49
CA ILE A 17 -13.46 -6.05 4.78
C ILE A 17 -13.14 -4.79 3.98
N MET A 18 -12.43 -3.83 4.57
CA MET A 18 -12.02 -2.60 3.88
C MET A 18 -11.07 -2.89 2.71
N MET A 19 -10.13 -3.80 2.86
CA MET A 19 -9.24 -4.22 1.78
C MET A 19 -10.01 -4.84 0.61
N ILE A 20 -10.98 -5.73 0.90
CA ILE A 20 -11.86 -6.31 -0.13
C ILE A 20 -12.69 -5.23 -0.81
N THR A 21 -13.26 -4.30 -0.04
CA THR A 21 -14.03 -3.16 -0.58
C THR A 21 -13.17 -2.30 -1.51
N GLY A 22 -11.94 -2.00 -1.11
CA GLY A 22 -10.98 -1.28 -1.95
C GLY A 22 -10.69 -2.02 -3.26
N ALA A 23 -10.48 -3.34 -3.21
CA ALA A 23 -10.27 -4.16 -4.40
C ALA A 23 -11.50 -4.19 -5.32
N LEU A 24 -12.71 -4.28 -4.77
CA LEU A 24 -13.96 -4.21 -5.54
C LEU A 24 -14.15 -2.83 -6.20
N CYS A 25 -13.85 -1.74 -5.49
CA CYS A 25 -13.87 -0.39 -6.06
C CYS A 25 -12.83 -0.22 -7.17
N ALA A 26 -11.65 -0.81 -7.03
CA ALA A 26 -10.64 -0.84 -8.07
C ALA A 26 -11.11 -1.61 -9.31
N ALA A 27 -11.69 -2.79 -9.13
CA ALA A 27 -12.28 -3.58 -10.21
C ALA A 27 -13.40 -2.81 -10.92
N LEU A 28 -14.24 -2.11 -10.15
CA LEU A 28 -15.30 -1.26 -10.70
C LEU A 28 -14.72 -0.10 -11.52
N TRP A 29 -13.67 0.57 -11.04
CA TRP A 29 -12.97 1.62 -11.80
C TRP A 29 -12.47 1.08 -13.15
N ILE A 30 -11.79 -0.05 -13.14
CA ILE A 30 -11.27 -0.70 -14.34
C ILE A 30 -12.41 -1.07 -15.30
N LYS A 31 -13.54 -1.57 -14.79
CA LYS A 31 -14.72 -1.91 -15.62
C LYS A 31 -15.38 -0.67 -16.22
N LEU A 32 -15.60 0.37 -15.42
CA LEU A 32 -16.26 1.61 -15.89
C LEU A 32 -15.43 2.37 -16.94
N THR A 33 -14.12 2.20 -16.93
CA THR A 33 -13.22 2.86 -17.88
C THR A 33 -12.88 2.00 -19.11
N GLU A 34 -13.36 0.77 -19.21
CA GLU A 34 -13.09 -0.17 -20.29
C GLU A 34 -13.25 0.45 -21.69
N ARG A 35 -14.38 1.14 -21.92
CA ARG A 35 -14.71 1.75 -23.23
C ARG A 35 -13.86 2.97 -23.59
N LYS A 36 -13.07 3.48 -22.65
CA LYS A 36 -12.22 4.67 -22.82
C LYS A 36 -10.76 4.33 -23.08
N ARG A 37 -10.43 3.04 -23.05
CA ARG A 37 -9.07 2.53 -23.19
C ARG A 37 -8.83 1.94 -24.56
N GLU A 38 -7.61 2.09 -25.04
CA GLU A 38 -7.11 1.36 -26.20
C GLU A 38 -6.55 -0.02 -25.81
N LEU A 39 -6.38 -0.27 -24.50
CA LEU A 39 -5.90 -1.53 -23.95
C LEU A 39 -7.03 -2.56 -23.84
N GLU A 40 -6.71 -3.81 -24.09
CA GLU A 40 -7.64 -4.90 -23.82
C GLU A 40 -7.95 -5.01 -22.33
N GLN A 41 -9.20 -5.33 -22.00
CA GLN A 41 -9.63 -5.49 -20.61
C GLN A 41 -8.80 -6.55 -19.89
N ALA A 42 -8.53 -7.67 -20.58
CA ALA A 42 -7.74 -8.78 -20.04
C ALA A 42 -6.32 -8.35 -19.63
N ASP A 43 -5.67 -7.48 -20.42
CA ASP A 43 -4.31 -7.01 -20.13
C ASP A 43 -4.24 -6.17 -18.88
N VAL A 44 -5.25 -5.32 -18.65
CA VAL A 44 -5.32 -4.50 -17.45
C VAL A 44 -5.59 -5.36 -16.21
N GLU A 45 -6.52 -6.33 -16.32
CA GLU A 45 -6.82 -7.28 -15.24
C GLU A 45 -5.60 -8.15 -14.91
N LEU A 46 -4.91 -8.68 -15.92
CA LEU A 46 -3.69 -9.47 -15.74
C LEU A 46 -2.57 -8.63 -15.13
N THR A 47 -2.42 -7.36 -15.52
CA THR A 47 -1.45 -6.46 -14.88
C THR A 47 -1.74 -6.31 -13.39
N LEU A 48 -2.99 -6.14 -12.99
CA LEU A 48 -3.38 -6.05 -11.57
C LEU A 48 -3.15 -7.36 -10.82
N ILE A 49 -3.47 -8.50 -11.44
CA ILE A 49 -3.24 -9.84 -10.86
C ILE A 49 -1.75 -10.07 -10.65
N TYR A 50 -0.92 -9.87 -11.69
CA TYR A 50 0.53 -10.05 -11.59
C TYR A 50 1.15 -9.07 -10.58
N SER A 51 0.69 -7.81 -10.56
CA SER A 51 1.12 -6.83 -9.54
C SER A 51 0.79 -7.29 -8.12
N SER A 52 -0.40 -7.87 -7.91
CA SER A 52 -0.81 -8.38 -6.60
C SER A 52 0.04 -9.58 -6.17
N VAL A 53 0.30 -10.52 -7.07
CA VAL A 53 1.20 -11.67 -6.82
C VAL A 53 2.63 -11.17 -6.58
N GLY A 54 3.10 -10.24 -7.41
CA GLY A 54 4.41 -9.61 -7.24
C GLY A 54 4.55 -8.88 -5.91
N ALA A 55 3.48 -8.21 -5.46
CA ALA A 55 3.46 -7.55 -4.14
C ALA A 55 3.64 -8.57 -3.00
N LEU A 56 2.90 -9.66 -3.03
CA LEU A 56 3.01 -10.72 -2.00
C LEU A 56 4.42 -11.35 -2.02
N ALA A 57 4.90 -11.72 -3.20
CA ALA A 57 6.23 -12.31 -3.36
C ALA A 57 7.35 -11.37 -2.93
N GLY A 58 7.30 -10.10 -3.37
CA GLY A 58 8.31 -9.10 -3.01
C GLY A 58 8.31 -8.75 -1.52
N ALA A 59 7.12 -8.62 -0.90
CA ALA A 59 6.99 -8.39 0.54
C ALA A 59 7.59 -9.54 1.35
N LYS A 60 7.36 -10.78 0.92
CA LYS A 60 7.90 -11.98 1.54
C LYS A 60 9.40 -12.10 1.31
N LEU A 61 9.87 -11.87 0.09
CA LEU A 61 11.29 -11.93 -0.24
C LEU A 61 12.09 -10.93 0.60
N LEU A 62 11.63 -9.67 0.68
CA LEU A 62 12.31 -8.66 1.48
C LEU A 62 12.29 -9.01 2.98
N TYR A 63 11.19 -9.58 3.49
CA TYR A 63 11.14 -10.09 4.86
C TYR A 63 12.21 -11.15 5.10
N ILE A 64 12.31 -12.17 4.23
CA ILE A 64 13.32 -13.24 4.36
C ILE A 64 14.73 -12.65 4.32
N LEU A 65 14.99 -11.65 3.49
CA LEU A 65 16.27 -10.96 3.43
C LEU A 65 16.59 -10.21 4.74
N THR A 66 15.59 -9.61 5.39
CA THR A 66 15.80 -8.92 6.68
C THR A 66 16.11 -9.85 7.85
N ILE A 67 15.74 -11.12 7.74
CA ILE A 67 16.00 -12.17 8.76
C ILE A 67 16.89 -13.29 8.24
N ALA A 68 17.76 -13.00 7.26
CA ALA A 68 18.50 -14.01 6.50
C ALA A 68 19.31 -14.99 7.37
N ASP A 69 19.95 -14.51 8.43
CA ASP A 69 20.75 -15.37 9.32
C ASP A 69 19.86 -16.34 10.11
N GLY A 70 18.73 -15.89 10.63
CA GLY A 70 17.75 -16.76 11.29
C GLY A 70 17.13 -17.76 10.30
N PHE A 71 16.82 -17.31 9.08
CA PHE A 71 16.27 -18.18 8.03
C PHE A 71 17.22 -19.30 7.64
N LYS A 72 18.53 -18.99 7.47
CA LYS A 72 19.55 -20.01 7.19
C LYS A 72 19.65 -21.04 8.30
N ALA A 73 19.65 -20.60 9.57
CA ALA A 73 19.69 -21.50 10.72
C ALA A 73 18.46 -22.41 10.77
N ASP A 74 17.27 -21.86 10.52
CA ASP A 74 16.02 -22.63 10.52
C ASP A 74 15.93 -23.57 9.30
N LEU A 75 16.50 -23.20 8.16
CA LEU A 75 16.60 -24.07 6.97
C LEU A 75 17.52 -25.28 7.23
N ILE A 76 18.64 -25.08 7.93
CA ILE A 76 19.53 -26.17 8.34
C ILE A 76 18.79 -27.14 9.30
N LYS A 77 18.05 -26.59 10.27
CA LYS A 77 17.22 -27.42 11.18
C LYS A 77 16.18 -28.21 10.42
N LEU A 78 15.54 -27.63 9.41
CA LEU A 78 14.53 -28.31 8.58
C LEU A 78 15.11 -29.53 7.85
N ILE A 79 16.40 -29.45 7.42
CA ILE A 79 17.10 -30.55 6.75
C ILE A 79 17.53 -31.62 7.76
N THR A 80 17.93 -31.24 8.98
CA THR A 80 18.43 -32.14 10.02
C THR A 80 17.34 -32.78 10.87
N ASP A 81 16.18 -32.13 10.99
CA ASP A 81 15.03 -32.57 11.77
C ASP A 81 13.73 -32.40 10.96
N PRO A 82 13.24 -33.47 10.28
CA PRO A 82 11.97 -33.39 9.52
C PRO A 82 10.75 -33.00 10.37
N GLY A 83 10.80 -33.18 11.68
CA GLY A 83 9.73 -32.76 12.61
C GLY A 83 9.70 -31.26 12.83
N TYR A 84 10.76 -30.53 12.47
CA TYR A 84 10.82 -29.08 12.57
C TYR A 84 9.90 -28.34 11.57
N PHE A 85 9.41 -29.03 10.55
CA PHE A 85 8.32 -28.50 9.69
C PHE A 85 7.00 -28.42 10.48
N SER A 86 7.09 -27.85 11.65
CA SER A 86 6.00 -27.71 12.62
C SER A 86 5.28 -26.37 12.43
N GLY A 87 4.17 -26.19 13.18
CA GLY A 87 3.39 -24.96 13.13
C GLY A 87 4.19 -23.68 13.32
N GLU A 88 5.29 -23.68 14.07
CA GLU A 88 6.15 -22.50 14.28
C GLU A 88 6.86 -22.04 13.02
N PHE A 89 7.45 -22.97 12.23
CA PHE A 89 8.09 -22.64 10.96
C PHE A 89 7.07 -22.08 9.97
N LEU A 90 5.90 -22.72 9.84
CA LEU A 90 4.84 -22.25 8.98
C LEU A 90 4.33 -20.87 9.42
N GLN A 91 4.11 -20.67 10.73
CA GLN A 91 3.66 -19.38 11.26
C GLN A 91 4.67 -18.28 11.01
N LYS A 92 5.96 -18.52 11.24
CA LYS A 92 7.05 -17.57 11.05
C LYS A 92 7.26 -17.21 9.57
N TYR A 93 7.26 -18.21 8.67
CA TYR A 93 7.67 -17.99 7.28
C TYR A 93 6.51 -17.96 6.28
N PHE A 94 5.31 -18.45 6.60
CA PHE A 94 4.16 -18.45 5.68
C PHE A 94 3.05 -17.51 6.11
N TYR A 95 2.65 -17.53 7.37
CA TYR A 95 1.52 -16.72 7.84
C TYR A 95 1.91 -15.31 8.29
N GLY A 96 3.14 -15.08 8.74
CA GLY A 96 3.64 -13.79 9.21
C GLY A 96 4.75 -13.22 8.33
N GLY A 97 5.21 -12.02 8.67
CA GLY A 97 6.42 -11.42 8.11
C GLY A 97 6.27 -10.96 6.65
N TYR A 98 5.64 -9.80 6.46
CA TYR A 98 5.57 -9.11 5.17
C TYR A 98 6.16 -7.71 5.33
N VAL A 99 7.09 -7.34 4.47
CA VAL A 99 7.69 -6.00 4.44
C VAL A 99 7.06 -5.19 3.32
N PHE A 100 6.38 -4.12 3.69
CA PHE A 100 5.60 -3.27 2.77
C PHE A 100 6.40 -2.79 1.56
N TYR A 101 7.63 -2.35 1.75
CA TYR A 101 8.47 -1.84 0.66
C TYR A 101 8.85 -2.92 -0.37
N GLY A 102 9.07 -4.15 0.11
CA GLY A 102 9.24 -5.29 -0.79
C GLY A 102 8.00 -5.53 -1.65
N GLY A 103 6.81 -5.33 -1.06
CA GLY A 103 5.55 -5.41 -1.78
C GLY A 103 5.42 -4.38 -2.90
N ILE A 104 5.77 -3.12 -2.65
CA ILE A 104 5.75 -2.08 -3.68
C ILE A 104 6.72 -2.41 -4.81
N ILE A 105 7.97 -2.77 -4.48
CA ILE A 105 8.98 -3.12 -5.48
C ILE A 105 8.52 -4.31 -6.33
N GLY A 106 8.01 -5.37 -5.68
CA GLY A 106 7.53 -6.56 -6.36
C GLY A 106 6.32 -6.29 -7.26
N ALA A 107 5.36 -5.47 -6.81
CA ALA A 107 4.20 -5.07 -7.62
C ALA A 107 4.61 -4.32 -8.90
N VAL A 108 5.47 -3.30 -8.74
CA VAL A 108 5.95 -2.50 -9.88
C VAL A 108 6.79 -3.35 -10.84
N ALA A 109 7.68 -4.18 -10.31
CA ALA A 109 8.49 -5.08 -11.14
C ALA A 109 7.62 -6.03 -11.95
N ALA A 110 6.63 -6.67 -11.33
CA ALA A 110 5.72 -7.59 -12.00
C ALA A 110 4.89 -6.88 -13.08
N ALA A 111 4.35 -5.68 -12.80
CA ALA A 111 3.63 -4.88 -13.79
C ALA A 111 4.51 -4.55 -15.01
N VAL A 112 5.74 -4.07 -14.77
CA VAL A 112 6.67 -3.69 -15.85
C VAL A 112 7.11 -4.92 -16.65
N ILE A 113 7.38 -6.05 -16.00
CA ILE A 113 7.75 -7.31 -16.67
C ILE A 113 6.60 -7.77 -17.55
N TYR A 114 5.37 -7.79 -17.03
CA TYR A 114 4.20 -8.19 -17.82
C TYR A 114 4.00 -7.29 -19.05
N CYS A 115 4.01 -5.95 -18.86
CA CYS A 115 3.85 -5.02 -19.97
C CYS A 115 4.93 -5.22 -21.06
N ARG A 116 6.18 -5.50 -20.67
CA ARG A 116 7.25 -5.78 -21.63
C ARG A 116 7.05 -7.09 -22.40
N ILE A 117 6.63 -8.16 -21.70
CA ILE A 117 6.35 -9.46 -22.35
C ILE A 117 5.16 -9.35 -23.31
N ALA A 118 4.08 -8.71 -22.88
CA ALA A 118 2.87 -8.51 -23.68
C ALA A 118 3.01 -7.39 -24.71
N ARG A 119 4.15 -6.67 -24.76
CA ARG A 119 4.42 -5.53 -25.66
C ARG A 119 3.42 -4.39 -25.51
N ILE A 120 2.97 -4.14 -24.29
CA ILE A 120 2.04 -3.08 -23.95
C ILE A 120 2.83 -1.82 -23.57
N ASP A 121 2.35 -0.66 -24.01
CA ASP A 121 2.94 0.61 -23.60
C ASP A 121 2.71 0.82 -22.07
N ILE A 122 3.82 0.92 -21.35
CA ILE A 122 3.82 1.13 -19.89
C ILE A 122 3.17 2.48 -19.54
N ASP A 123 3.32 3.50 -20.39
CA ASP A 123 2.72 4.81 -20.14
C ASP A 123 1.19 4.72 -20.21
N GLU A 124 0.66 4.06 -21.25
CA GLU A 124 -0.80 3.85 -21.37
C GLU A 124 -1.33 2.92 -20.27
N MET A 125 -0.63 1.84 -19.92
CA MET A 125 -1.02 0.97 -18.81
C MET A 125 -1.05 1.74 -17.48
N SER A 126 -0.02 2.54 -17.19
CA SER A 126 0.07 3.32 -15.95
C SER A 126 -1.02 4.39 -15.83
N ARG A 127 -1.50 4.93 -16.95
CA ARG A 127 -2.61 5.89 -16.99
C ARG A 127 -3.87 5.34 -16.32
N TRP A 128 -4.16 4.06 -16.51
CA TRP A 128 -5.39 3.45 -16.01
C TRP A 128 -5.20 2.70 -14.70
N VAL A 129 -4.02 2.14 -14.45
CA VAL A 129 -3.71 1.35 -13.26
C VAL A 129 -3.28 2.23 -12.09
N MET A 130 -2.55 3.33 -12.33
CA MET A 130 -2.05 4.17 -11.23
C MET A 130 -3.15 4.78 -10.34
N PRO A 131 -4.34 5.20 -10.85
CA PRO A 131 -5.41 5.67 -9.98
C PRO A 131 -5.93 4.62 -8.99
N VAL A 132 -5.78 3.32 -9.29
CA VAL A 132 -6.18 2.23 -8.39
C VAL A 132 -5.41 2.28 -7.06
N LEU A 133 -4.16 2.72 -7.10
CA LEU A 133 -3.25 2.66 -5.96
C LEU A 133 -3.72 3.55 -4.79
N PRO A 134 -3.97 4.86 -4.96
CA PRO A 134 -4.52 5.69 -3.90
C PRO A 134 -5.93 5.25 -3.48
N LEU A 135 -6.75 4.73 -4.39
CA LEU A 135 -8.07 4.22 -4.06
C LEU A 135 -8.01 3.06 -3.06
N VAL A 136 -7.23 2.01 -3.36
CA VAL A 136 -7.07 0.85 -2.47
C VAL A 136 -6.36 1.26 -1.17
N HIS A 137 -5.38 2.14 -1.25
CA HIS A 137 -4.68 2.65 -0.08
C HIS A 137 -5.62 3.39 0.88
N ALA A 138 -6.51 4.24 0.37
CA ALA A 138 -7.52 4.94 1.19
C ALA A 138 -8.38 3.96 2.00
N PHE A 139 -8.89 2.89 1.37
CA PHE A 139 -9.63 1.84 2.09
C PHE A 139 -8.77 1.13 3.13
N GLY A 140 -7.51 0.85 2.81
CA GLY A 140 -6.55 0.30 3.76
C GLY A 140 -6.37 1.18 4.99
N ARG A 141 -6.31 2.52 4.80
CA ARG A 141 -6.19 3.49 5.92
C ARG A 141 -7.47 3.57 6.75
N ILE A 142 -8.65 3.46 6.13
CA ILE A 142 -9.92 3.30 6.87
C ILE A 142 -9.88 2.00 7.69
N GLY A 143 -9.38 0.91 7.14
CA GLY A 143 -9.18 -0.35 7.85
C GLY A 143 -8.22 -0.20 9.04
N CYS A 144 -7.09 0.51 8.87
CA CYS A 144 -6.17 0.86 9.96
C CYS A 144 -6.87 1.65 11.08
N PHE A 145 -7.74 2.60 10.71
CA PHE A 145 -8.52 3.35 11.66
C PHE A 145 -9.50 2.46 12.46
N CYS A 146 -10.18 1.53 11.81
CA CYS A 146 -11.08 0.60 12.49
C CYS A 146 -10.36 -0.31 13.48
N MET A 147 -9.13 -0.74 13.17
CA MET A 147 -8.28 -1.55 14.06
C MET A 147 -7.56 -0.72 15.13
N GLY A 148 -7.38 0.59 14.89
CA GLY A 148 -6.63 1.51 15.76
C GLY A 148 -5.10 1.40 15.59
N CYS A 149 -4.59 0.83 14.49
CA CYS A 149 -3.15 0.88 14.20
C CYS A 149 -2.77 2.22 13.55
N CYS A 150 -1.47 2.58 13.60
CA CYS A 150 -0.95 3.82 12.99
C CYS A 150 -1.65 5.09 13.51
N TYR A 151 -2.01 5.12 14.77
CA TYR A 151 -2.70 6.24 15.41
C TYR A 151 -1.81 7.47 15.55
N GLY A 152 -2.44 8.63 15.73
CA GLY A 152 -1.75 9.90 15.91
C GLY A 152 -1.38 10.20 17.34
N ILE A 153 -0.71 11.33 17.55
CA ILE A 153 -0.41 11.88 18.88
C ILE A 153 -1.70 12.26 19.62
N ARG A 154 -1.61 12.42 20.94
CA ARG A 154 -2.72 12.93 21.75
C ARG A 154 -3.10 14.35 21.33
N ALA A 155 -4.40 14.60 21.19
CA ALA A 155 -4.93 15.93 20.85
C ALA A 155 -6.29 16.14 21.53
N ASP A 156 -6.32 16.96 22.57
CA ASP A 156 -7.50 17.15 23.42
C ASP A 156 -8.64 17.91 22.70
N HIS A 157 -8.33 18.72 21.66
CA HIS A 157 -9.34 19.52 20.93
C HIS A 157 -9.76 18.94 19.58
N PHE A 158 -8.97 18.07 18.97
CA PHE A 158 -9.21 17.53 17.62
C PHE A 158 -8.93 16.02 17.55
N GLY A 159 -9.12 15.33 18.66
CA GLY A 159 -8.86 13.89 18.78
C GLY A 159 -10.12 13.05 18.67
N LEU A 160 -9.99 11.85 18.09
CA LEU A 160 -10.99 10.81 18.15
C LEU A 160 -10.56 9.75 19.16
N THR A 161 -11.51 9.32 20.00
CA THR A 161 -11.23 8.38 21.08
C THR A 161 -11.59 6.96 20.69
N PHE A 162 -10.63 6.05 20.85
CA PHE A 162 -10.84 4.61 20.71
C PHE A 162 -11.35 4.03 22.04
N TYR A 163 -12.32 3.11 21.99
CA TYR A 163 -12.84 2.44 23.18
C TYR A 163 -12.67 0.92 23.15
N ARG A 164 -12.43 0.34 21.98
CA ARG A 164 -12.31 -1.12 21.76
C ARG A 164 -11.18 -1.45 20.79
N SER A 165 -10.16 -0.62 20.71
CA SER A 165 -9.00 -0.89 19.88
C SER A 165 -8.13 -1.97 20.51
N PRO A 166 -7.65 -2.95 19.73
CA PRO A 166 -6.64 -3.90 20.19
C PRO A 166 -5.21 -3.29 20.21
N ILE A 167 -5.00 -2.11 19.60
CA ILE A 167 -3.67 -1.54 19.36
C ILE A 167 -3.54 -0.13 19.93
N ALA A 168 -4.45 0.80 19.58
CA ALA A 168 -4.41 2.18 20.09
C ALA A 168 -4.79 2.24 21.58
N PRO A 169 -4.24 3.21 22.34
CA PRO A 169 -4.69 3.48 23.70
C PRO A 169 -6.19 3.83 23.70
N ASN A 170 -6.97 3.09 24.49
CA ASN A 170 -8.39 3.34 24.66
C ASN A 170 -8.64 4.46 25.67
N GLY A 171 -9.70 5.26 25.47
CA GLY A 171 -10.07 6.37 26.34
C GLY A 171 -9.24 7.65 26.17
N VAL A 172 -8.31 7.67 25.21
CA VAL A 172 -7.44 8.83 24.93
C VAL A 172 -7.82 9.45 23.58
N PRO A 173 -8.03 10.78 23.51
CA PRO A 173 -8.28 11.47 22.24
C PRO A 173 -6.97 11.54 21.42
N LEU A 174 -6.99 10.98 20.22
CA LEU A 174 -5.85 10.87 19.31
C LEU A 174 -6.16 11.52 17.97
N VAL A 175 -5.16 12.17 17.36
CA VAL A 175 -5.29 12.70 15.99
C VAL A 175 -5.61 11.55 15.04
N PRO A 176 -6.69 11.65 14.23
CA PRO A 176 -7.10 10.58 13.31
C PRO A 176 -6.27 10.59 12.02
N VAL A 177 -4.96 10.42 12.14
CA VAL A 177 -3.99 10.46 11.02
C VAL A 177 -4.39 9.50 9.91
N GLN A 178 -4.97 8.34 10.26
CA GLN A 178 -5.42 7.36 9.28
C GLN A 178 -6.52 7.92 8.37
N LEU A 179 -7.50 8.64 8.94
CA LEU A 179 -8.59 9.25 8.18
C LEU A 179 -8.12 10.45 7.36
N MET A 180 -7.15 11.23 7.90
CA MET A 180 -6.52 12.32 7.15
C MET A 180 -5.79 11.79 5.92
N GLU A 181 -5.03 10.71 6.07
CA GLU A 181 -4.33 10.05 4.97
C GLU A 181 -5.33 9.42 3.98
N ALA A 182 -6.38 8.75 4.47
CA ALA A 182 -7.44 8.21 3.61
C ALA A 182 -8.13 9.30 2.77
N GLY A 183 -8.44 10.45 3.39
CA GLY A 183 -9.04 11.59 2.69
C GLY A 183 -8.12 12.15 1.60
N ALA A 184 -6.83 12.33 1.90
CA ALA A 184 -5.84 12.76 0.92
C ALA A 184 -5.73 11.79 -0.26
N GLU A 185 -5.71 10.48 0.00
CA GLU A 185 -5.67 9.45 -1.03
C GLU A 185 -6.95 9.39 -1.87
N PHE A 186 -8.14 9.59 -1.28
CA PHE A 186 -9.37 9.69 -2.07
C PHE A 186 -9.38 10.91 -2.99
N ILE A 187 -8.93 12.06 -2.50
CA ILE A 187 -8.79 13.26 -3.34
C ILE A 187 -7.83 13.00 -4.48
N LEU A 188 -6.70 12.37 -4.18
CA LEU A 188 -5.69 12.04 -5.17
C LEU A 188 -6.20 11.05 -6.21
N PHE A 189 -6.98 10.03 -5.79
CA PHE A 189 -7.69 9.14 -6.71
C PHE A 189 -8.58 9.92 -7.67
N VAL A 190 -9.45 10.82 -7.16
CA VAL A 190 -10.36 11.59 -8.02
C VAL A 190 -9.59 12.45 -9.03
N VAL A 191 -8.52 13.14 -8.60
CA VAL A 191 -7.68 13.95 -9.48
C VAL A 191 -7.04 13.08 -10.56
N MET A 192 -6.42 11.95 -10.19
CA MET A 192 -5.76 11.05 -11.13
C MET A 192 -6.76 10.39 -12.09
N ALA A 193 -7.95 10.02 -11.60
CA ALA A 193 -9.03 9.49 -12.42
C ALA A 193 -9.51 10.52 -13.48
N CYS A 194 -9.68 11.77 -13.07
CA CYS A 194 -9.99 12.86 -13.99
C CYS A 194 -8.90 13.07 -15.04
N MET A 195 -7.63 13.04 -14.65
CA MET A 195 -6.49 13.14 -15.57
C MET A 195 -6.48 11.99 -16.57
N ALA A 196 -6.67 10.75 -16.11
CA ALA A 196 -6.73 9.57 -16.96
C ALA A 196 -7.85 9.68 -18.03
N ILE A 197 -9.05 10.09 -17.59
CA ILE A 197 -10.21 10.27 -18.47
C ILE A 197 -9.99 11.40 -19.51
N ARG A 198 -9.25 12.46 -19.12
CA ARG A 198 -8.91 13.59 -20.02
C ARG A 198 -7.80 13.30 -21.00
N GLY A 199 -7.19 12.14 -20.95
CA GLY A 199 -6.13 11.75 -21.88
C GLY A 199 -4.72 12.12 -21.47
N GLU A 200 -4.52 12.48 -20.19
CA GLU A 200 -3.18 12.75 -19.69
C GLU A 200 -2.29 11.50 -19.71
N ARG A 201 -1.00 11.71 -19.92
CA ARG A 201 -0.02 10.60 -19.96
C ARG A 201 0.09 9.90 -18.60
N GLY A 202 0.22 8.60 -18.59
CA GLY A 202 0.37 7.80 -17.38
C GLY A 202 1.56 8.20 -16.52
N ARG A 203 2.68 8.60 -17.15
CA ARG A 203 3.85 9.13 -16.41
C ARG A 203 3.57 10.45 -15.68
N SER A 204 2.67 11.31 -16.20
CA SER A 204 2.26 12.54 -15.50
C SER A 204 1.41 12.20 -14.28
N ILE A 205 0.50 11.24 -14.42
CA ILE A 205 -0.35 10.73 -13.34
C ILE A 205 0.51 10.06 -12.26
N THR A 206 1.46 9.23 -12.67
CA THR A 206 2.42 8.59 -11.76
C THR A 206 3.27 9.61 -11.01
N ALA A 207 3.78 10.63 -11.71
CA ALA A 207 4.60 11.67 -11.12
C ALA A 207 3.80 12.51 -10.10
N LEU A 208 2.54 12.84 -10.40
CA LEU A 208 1.65 13.52 -9.47
C LEU A 208 1.47 12.70 -8.19
N TRP A 209 1.16 11.40 -8.32
CA TRP A 209 1.00 10.54 -7.15
C TRP A 209 2.26 10.49 -6.30
N LEU A 210 3.43 10.27 -6.91
CA LEU A 210 4.70 10.20 -6.18
C LEU A 210 4.98 11.48 -5.37
N VAL A 211 4.73 12.65 -5.95
CA VAL A 211 4.95 13.93 -5.27
C VAL A 211 3.92 14.15 -4.17
N CYS A 212 2.63 14.03 -4.47
CA CYS A 212 1.57 14.32 -3.51
C CYS A 212 1.56 13.31 -2.35
N TYR A 213 1.72 12.02 -2.64
CA TYR A 213 1.85 10.99 -1.60
C TYR A 213 3.08 11.23 -0.72
N GLY A 214 4.23 11.53 -1.33
CA GLY A 214 5.45 11.81 -0.59
C GLY A 214 5.29 13.01 0.36
N ILE A 215 4.67 14.10 -0.11
CA ILE A 215 4.37 15.28 0.74
C ILE A 215 3.42 14.90 1.87
N THR A 216 2.29 14.28 1.55
CA THR A 216 1.28 13.88 2.54
C THR A 216 1.88 12.96 3.60
N ARG A 217 2.64 11.95 3.15
CA ARG A 217 3.26 10.97 4.05
C ARG A 217 4.34 11.60 4.94
N PHE A 218 5.13 12.53 4.39
CA PHE A 218 6.14 13.27 5.15
C PHE A 218 5.51 14.13 6.24
N LEU A 219 4.45 14.87 5.91
CA LEU A 219 3.78 15.79 6.84
C LEU A 219 3.00 15.03 7.92
N LEU A 220 2.24 14.01 7.54
CA LEU A 220 1.44 13.24 8.49
C LEU A 220 2.30 12.42 9.47
N GLU A 221 3.55 12.13 9.12
CA GLU A 221 4.47 11.43 10.02
C GLU A 221 4.76 12.20 11.31
N PHE A 222 4.74 13.54 11.29
CA PHE A 222 4.89 14.38 12.49
C PHE A 222 3.71 14.24 13.46
N LEU A 223 2.53 13.85 12.96
CA LEU A 223 1.32 13.70 13.75
C LEU A 223 1.14 12.25 14.26
N ARG A 224 2.04 11.34 13.92
CA ARG A 224 1.94 9.94 14.36
C ARG A 224 2.41 9.76 15.79
N GLY A 225 1.68 8.95 16.56
CA GLY A 225 1.93 8.66 17.98
C GLY A 225 2.43 7.25 18.28
N ASP A 226 2.43 6.33 17.28
CA ASP A 226 2.85 4.95 17.46
C ASP A 226 4.38 4.82 17.56
N ALA A 227 4.87 4.06 18.56
CA ALA A 227 6.30 4.00 18.91
C ALA A 227 7.17 3.12 18.02
N TYR A 228 6.58 2.25 17.19
CA TYR A 228 7.29 1.23 16.39
C TYR A 228 7.89 1.76 15.08
N ARG A 229 8.44 2.98 15.10
CA ARG A 229 9.02 3.63 13.92
C ARG A 229 10.54 3.65 14.04
N GLY A 230 11.23 3.12 13.02
CA GLY A 230 12.66 3.30 12.91
C GLY A 230 13.00 4.77 12.56
N PHE A 231 14.13 5.24 13.05
CA PHE A 231 14.64 6.58 12.79
C PHE A 231 16.02 6.52 12.14
N VAL A 232 16.29 7.47 11.24
CA VAL A 232 17.60 7.73 10.65
C VAL A 232 17.94 9.18 10.99
N GLY A 233 18.77 9.38 12.01
CA GLY A 233 19.01 10.71 12.57
C GLY A 233 17.73 11.31 13.19
N ALA A 234 17.35 12.50 12.73
CA ALA A 234 16.17 13.23 13.19
C ALA A 234 14.88 12.85 12.44
N LEU A 235 14.96 12.10 11.35
CA LEU A 235 13.83 11.73 10.51
C LEU A 235 13.44 10.28 10.72
N SER A 236 12.13 9.98 10.60
CA SER A 236 11.68 8.59 10.55
C SER A 236 12.06 7.95 9.20
N ILE A 237 12.17 6.62 9.18
CA ILE A 237 12.41 5.87 7.93
C ILE A 237 11.34 6.24 6.88
N SER A 238 10.08 6.42 7.28
CA SER A 238 9.00 6.83 6.39
C SER A 238 9.24 8.21 5.78
N GLN A 239 9.77 9.17 6.55
CA GLN A 239 10.10 10.50 6.05
C GLN A 239 11.25 10.46 5.05
N VAL A 240 12.29 9.69 5.34
CA VAL A 240 13.42 9.52 4.41
C VAL A 240 12.93 8.93 3.08
N ILE A 241 12.11 7.88 3.14
CA ILE A 241 11.55 7.27 1.92
C ILE A 241 10.64 8.24 1.18
N SER A 242 9.84 9.05 1.89
CA SER A 242 9.00 10.09 1.29
C SER A 242 9.79 11.10 0.48
N LEU A 243 10.97 11.52 0.96
CA LEU A 243 11.86 12.41 0.22
C LEU A 243 12.38 11.77 -1.08
N PHE A 244 12.75 10.48 -1.05
CA PHE A 244 13.14 9.76 -2.26
C PHE A 244 11.99 9.62 -3.26
N ILE A 245 10.78 9.30 -2.80
CA ILE A 245 9.58 9.20 -3.63
C ILE A 245 9.26 10.56 -4.28
N MET A 246 9.32 11.65 -3.52
CA MET A 246 9.14 13.01 -4.04
C MET A 246 10.19 13.36 -5.10
N GLY A 247 11.46 13.06 -4.84
CA GLY A 247 12.55 13.29 -5.79
C GLY A 247 12.36 12.54 -7.11
N ALA A 248 11.92 11.28 -7.03
CA ALA A 248 11.57 10.48 -8.21
C ALA A 248 10.40 11.08 -8.99
N GLY A 249 9.35 11.53 -8.30
CA GLY A 249 8.20 12.20 -8.91
C GLY A 249 8.58 13.50 -9.62
N ILE A 250 9.36 14.36 -8.98
CA ILE A 250 9.85 15.62 -9.57
C ILE A 250 10.72 15.33 -10.80
N THR A 251 11.61 14.36 -10.71
CA THR A 251 12.46 13.95 -11.85
C THR A 251 11.62 13.49 -13.04
N LEU A 252 10.55 12.73 -12.78
CA LEU A 252 9.61 12.25 -13.80
C LEU A 252 8.84 13.43 -14.43
N MET A 253 8.41 14.43 -13.64
CA MET A 253 7.77 15.64 -14.14
C MET A 253 8.70 16.46 -15.06
N MET A 254 9.97 16.60 -14.66
CA MET A 254 10.95 17.36 -15.47
C MET A 254 11.24 16.69 -16.81
N LYS A 255 11.30 15.35 -16.86
CA LYS A 255 11.48 14.61 -18.10
C LYS A 255 10.27 14.74 -19.04
N ASN A 256 9.06 14.82 -18.51
CA ASN A 256 7.86 15.02 -19.32
C ASN A 256 7.85 16.36 -20.06
N LYS A 257 8.33 17.46 -19.42
CA LYS A 257 8.40 18.79 -20.05
C LYS A 257 9.41 18.89 -21.19
N ARG A 258 10.38 17.97 -21.30
CA ARG A 258 11.40 17.99 -22.37
C ARG A 258 10.97 17.23 -23.62
N VAL A 259 9.86 16.52 -23.58
CA VAL A 259 9.35 15.65 -24.68
C VAL A 259 8.09 16.26 -25.33
N THR A 260 7.57 17.35 -24.76
CA THR A 260 6.56 18.25 -25.37
C THR A 260 7.23 19.42 -26.02
#